data_e554329ff1f09b2da09748c8ee222ec1
#
_entry.id   e554329ff1f09b2da09748c8ee222ec1
#
_cell.length_a   1.000
_cell.length_b   1.000
_cell.length_c   1.000
_cell.angle_alpha   90.00
_cell.angle_beta   90.00
_cell.angle_gamma   90.00
#
_symmetry.space_group_name_H-M   'P 1'
#
loop_
_entity.id
_entity.type
_entity.pdbx_description
1 polymer ?
#
loop_
_entity_poly.entity_id
_entity_poly.type
_entity_poly.pdbx_seq_one_letter_code
_entity_poly.pdbx_strand_id
1 'polypeptide(L)'
;MTARTLLPGAALALLLALAAAPAASQEPGSPPAPPPASAEGLLSFADALLAAGESFRAATEYLRFLHHFPDGPEAGRALEGLGRAYAQAGRWDEAAGAFWRLAAAGGQGAEGVEVAEARWLLGSALYRGERYEEAARVLLVPGAEPAAVALGTLALLRAGKSTEAQAARPDLATAYAALPRKHPATAGTLAAVLPGAGHLYADRPRDATVSFLLNAAFLWGTYEAVRREQWALAGVLGLFELGWYSGNVVSAVNAAHKWNRREEGQFFRSREEGVLPRWGLLLGPGAAGAALAWGW
;
A
#
# COMPACT_ATOMS: atom_id res chain seq x y z
N MET A 1 36.40 -13.90 -71.17
CA MET A 1 36.46 -12.54 -70.64
C MET A 1 35.83 -12.57 -69.27
N THR A 2 36.69 -12.43 -68.28
CA THR A 2 36.46 -12.64 -66.86
C THR A 2 36.10 -11.32 -66.19
N ALA A 3 34.94 -11.25 -65.60
CA ALA A 3 34.50 -10.16 -64.64
C ALA A 3 34.73 -10.60 -63.20
N ARG A 4 35.72 -10.00 -62.56
CA ARG A 4 36.01 -10.17 -61.15
C ARG A 4 35.00 -9.36 -60.31
N THR A 5 34.23 -10.00 -59.49
CA THR A 5 33.43 -9.39 -58.43
C THR A 5 34.33 -9.07 -57.24
N LEU A 6 34.42 -7.78 -56.88
CA LEU A 6 35.05 -7.31 -55.67
C LEU A 6 34.10 -7.43 -54.47
N LEU A 7 34.59 -7.99 -53.40
CA LEU A 7 33.96 -8.27 -52.14
C LEU A 7 33.61 -6.99 -51.34
N PRO A 8 32.49 -6.98 -50.59
CA PRO A 8 32.16 -5.90 -49.67
C PRO A 8 32.75 -6.18 -48.27
N GLY A 9 34.06 -5.98 -48.12
CA GLY A 9 34.73 -6.14 -46.84
C GLY A 9 34.86 -4.84 -46.02
N ALA A 10 34.54 -3.70 -46.60
CA ALA A 10 34.75 -2.41 -45.93
C ALA A 10 33.57 -1.89 -45.10
N ALA A 11 32.38 -2.41 -45.34
CA ALA A 11 31.16 -1.99 -44.58
C ALA A 11 31.01 -2.66 -43.24
N LEU A 12 31.60 -3.83 -43.02
CA LEU A 12 31.50 -4.57 -41.75
C LEU A 12 32.51 -4.05 -40.70
N ALA A 13 33.58 -3.45 -41.09
CA ALA A 13 34.58 -2.87 -40.17
C ALA A 13 34.14 -1.54 -39.55
N LEU A 14 33.24 -0.79 -40.22
CA LEU A 14 32.75 0.49 -39.70
C LEU A 14 31.59 0.32 -38.69
N LEU A 15 30.85 -0.79 -38.73
CA LEU A 15 29.77 -1.09 -37.77
C LEU A 15 30.29 -1.70 -36.47
N LEU A 16 31.48 -2.30 -36.45
CA LEU A 16 32.12 -2.81 -35.23
C LEU A 16 32.91 -1.75 -34.47
N ALA A 17 33.23 -0.61 -35.08
CA ALA A 17 33.94 0.50 -34.42
C ALA A 17 32.99 1.46 -33.65
N LEU A 18 31.66 1.39 -33.91
CA LEU A 18 30.68 2.24 -33.21
C LEU A 18 30.09 1.58 -31.96
N ALA A 19 30.41 0.32 -31.68
CA ALA A 19 29.89 -0.42 -30.50
C ALA A 19 30.83 -0.45 -29.30
N ALA A 20 31.98 0.21 -29.37
CA ALA A 20 32.96 0.29 -28.28
C ALA A 20 33.10 1.73 -27.77
N ALA A 21 31.98 2.40 -27.45
CA ALA A 21 32.05 3.45 -26.47
C ALA A 21 32.39 2.78 -25.13
N PRO A 22 33.45 3.15 -24.41
CA PRO A 22 33.65 2.65 -23.07
C PRO A 22 32.42 3.10 -22.27
N ALA A 23 31.63 2.14 -21.81
CA ALA A 23 30.72 2.41 -20.74
C ALA A 23 31.58 3.07 -19.65
N ALA A 24 31.32 4.34 -19.37
CA ALA A 24 31.91 4.99 -18.23
C ALA A 24 31.44 4.14 -17.05
N SER A 25 32.29 3.26 -16.56
CA SER A 25 32.16 2.59 -15.30
C SER A 25 32.07 3.74 -14.30
N GLN A 26 30.86 4.08 -13.88
CA GLN A 26 30.67 4.83 -12.65
C GLN A 26 31.35 3.97 -11.59
N GLU A 27 32.51 4.43 -11.17
CA GLU A 27 33.14 3.87 -9.97
C GLU A 27 32.05 3.86 -8.90
N PRO A 28 31.78 2.71 -8.26
CA PRO A 28 30.88 2.69 -7.12
C PRO A 28 31.41 3.77 -6.16
N GLY A 29 30.59 4.80 -5.92
CA GLY A 29 30.98 5.95 -5.13
C GLY A 29 31.69 5.46 -3.88
N SER A 30 32.86 6.04 -3.60
CA SER A 30 33.67 5.66 -2.45
C SER A 30 32.76 5.49 -1.23
N PRO A 31 32.92 4.42 -0.44
CA PRO A 31 32.11 4.23 0.74
C PRO A 31 32.20 5.51 1.58
N PRO A 32 31.08 6.00 2.11
CA PRO A 32 31.08 7.23 2.91
C PRO A 32 32.10 7.10 4.03
N ALA A 33 32.81 8.19 4.30
CA ALA A 33 33.83 8.23 5.35
C ALA A 33 33.23 7.70 6.68
N PRO A 34 34.01 6.97 7.50
CA PRO A 34 33.53 6.50 8.79
C PRO A 34 33.03 7.71 9.62
N PRO A 35 31.90 7.55 10.33
CA PRO A 35 31.29 8.65 11.07
C PRO A 35 32.29 9.22 12.09
N PRO A 36 32.33 10.56 12.25
CA PRO A 36 33.15 11.16 13.28
C PRO A 36 32.74 10.64 14.67
N ALA A 37 33.70 10.54 15.57
CA ALA A 37 33.51 9.95 16.90
C ALA A 37 32.65 10.81 17.87
N SER A 38 32.08 11.95 17.40
CA SER A 38 31.22 12.80 18.20
C SER A 38 29.74 12.41 18.04
N ALA A 39 28.94 12.63 19.09
CA ALA A 39 27.48 12.40 19.08
C ALA A 39 26.80 13.09 17.91
N GLU A 40 27.09 14.38 17.71
CA GLU A 40 26.55 15.17 16.60
C GLU A 40 26.93 14.60 15.21
N GLY A 41 28.17 14.12 15.07
CA GLY A 41 28.65 13.53 13.82
C GLY A 41 27.96 12.22 13.49
N LEU A 42 27.66 11.38 14.50
CA LEU A 42 26.90 10.15 14.30
C LEU A 42 25.46 10.45 13.86
N LEU A 43 24.81 11.41 14.50
CA LEU A 43 23.45 11.82 14.14
C LEU A 43 23.39 12.44 12.75
N SER A 44 24.28 13.38 12.43
CA SER A 44 24.28 14.02 11.10
C SER A 44 24.54 13.03 9.98
N PHE A 45 25.38 12.01 10.22
CA PHE A 45 25.59 10.93 9.27
C PHE A 45 24.35 10.04 9.10
N ALA A 46 23.66 9.69 10.19
CA ALA A 46 22.41 8.94 10.16
C ALA A 46 21.30 9.71 9.40
N ASP A 47 21.18 11.01 9.67
CA ASP A 47 20.23 11.90 8.99
C ASP A 47 20.52 11.99 7.48
N ALA A 48 21.79 12.07 7.09
CA ALA A 48 22.20 12.07 5.68
C ALA A 48 21.83 10.76 4.96
N LEU A 49 22.03 9.62 5.63
CA LEU A 49 21.62 8.30 5.10
C LEU A 49 20.10 8.21 4.96
N LEU A 50 19.34 8.71 5.93
CA LEU A 50 17.89 8.73 5.88
C LEU A 50 17.39 9.61 4.72
N ALA A 51 17.98 10.80 4.56
CA ALA A 51 17.66 11.70 3.45
C ALA A 51 18.03 11.10 2.08
N ALA A 52 19.08 10.28 1.99
CA ALA A 52 19.47 9.55 0.81
C ALA A 52 18.56 8.32 0.52
N GLY A 53 17.59 8.00 1.37
CA GLY A 53 16.72 6.84 1.23
C GLY A 53 17.37 5.52 1.68
N GLU A 54 18.56 5.58 2.29
CA GLU A 54 19.28 4.40 2.78
C GLU A 54 18.77 3.98 4.17
N SER A 55 17.47 3.68 4.25
CA SER A 55 16.73 3.52 5.49
C SER A 55 17.33 2.52 6.48
N PHE A 56 17.80 1.36 6.00
CA PHE A 56 18.40 0.34 6.89
C PHE A 56 19.77 0.77 7.44
N ARG A 57 20.57 1.47 6.63
CA ARG A 57 21.84 2.01 7.08
C ARG A 57 21.61 3.14 8.06
N ALA A 58 20.67 4.04 7.78
CA ALA A 58 20.26 5.08 8.71
C ALA A 58 19.83 4.49 10.07
N ALA A 59 18.95 3.48 10.04
CA ALA A 59 18.51 2.80 11.26
C ALA A 59 19.68 2.21 12.06
N THR A 60 20.69 1.63 11.39
CA THR A 60 21.88 1.10 12.05
C THR A 60 22.68 2.22 12.74
N GLU A 61 22.85 3.37 12.12
CA GLU A 61 23.58 4.49 12.71
C GLU A 61 22.81 5.14 13.86
N TYR A 62 21.48 5.28 13.76
CA TYR A 62 20.66 5.72 14.90
C TYR A 62 20.73 4.74 16.08
N LEU A 63 20.71 3.42 15.83
CA LEU A 63 20.91 2.41 16.88
C LEU A 63 22.29 2.51 17.51
N ARG A 64 23.34 2.75 16.69
CA ARG A 64 24.70 2.97 17.19
C ARG A 64 24.76 4.20 18.09
N PHE A 65 24.13 5.30 17.66
CA PHE A 65 24.02 6.49 18.49
C PHE A 65 23.35 6.21 19.83
N LEU A 66 22.18 5.57 19.82
CA LEU A 66 21.41 5.23 21.03
C LEU A 66 22.13 4.23 21.94
N HIS A 67 23.03 3.42 21.40
CA HIS A 67 23.88 2.55 22.20
C HIS A 67 24.96 3.31 22.96
N HIS A 68 25.58 4.30 22.31
CA HIS A 68 26.66 5.08 22.93
C HIS A 68 26.14 6.24 23.81
N PHE A 69 24.97 6.79 23.47
CA PHE A 69 24.38 7.97 24.10
C PHE A 69 22.90 7.74 24.45
N PRO A 70 22.56 6.73 25.28
CA PRO A 70 21.16 6.34 25.52
C PRO A 70 20.33 7.46 26.20
N ASP A 71 20.96 8.25 27.08
CA ASP A 71 20.35 9.30 27.86
C ASP A 71 20.86 10.69 27.43
N GLY A 72 21.47 10.78 26.24
CA GLY A 72 21.95 12.06 25.70
C GLY A 72 20.81 12.99 25.31
N PRO A 73 21.06 14.30 25.27
CA PRO A 73 20.02 15.31 24.94
C PRO A 73 19.39 15.05 23.56
N GLU A 74 20.15 14.46 22.62
CA GLU A 74 19.66 14.15 21.28
C GLU A 74 19.07 12.73 21.16
N ALA A 75 18.93 11.96 22.24
CA ALA A 75 18.36 10.62 22.20
C ALA A 75 16.92 10.61 21.66
N GLY A 76 16.13 11.64 21.95
CA GLY A 76 14.80 11.84 21.38
C GLY A 76 14.84 11.97 19.87
N ARG A 77 15.72 12.82 19.33
CA ARG A 77 15.94 13.00 17.89
C ARG A 77 16.41 11.69 17.22
N ALA A 78 17.30 10.95 17.88
CA ALA A 78 17.76 9.67 17.37
C ALA A 78 16.64 8.61 17.33
N LEU A 79 15.76 8.58 18.35
CA LEU A 79 14.59 7.69 18.37
C LEU A 79 13.59 8.06 17.28
N GLU A 80 13.35 9.35 17.04
CA GLU A 80 12.51 9.82 15.96
C GLU A 80 13.08 9.41 14.59
N GLY A 81 14.37 9.70 14.35
CA GLY A 81 15.07 9.30 13.12
C GLY A 81 15.03 7.80 12.89
N LEU A 82 15.24 7.00 13.94
CA LEU A 82 15.15 5.54 13.90
C LEU A 82 13.73 5.08 13.48
N GLY A 83 12.70 5.65 14.11
CA GLY A 83 11.31 5.36 13.77
C GLY A 83 10.99 5.72 12.32
N ARG A 84 11.44 6.87 11.85
CA ARG A 84 11.27 7.32 10.45
C ARG A 84 12.02 6.41 9.47
N ALA A 85 13.23 5.96 9.79
CA ALA A 85 14.01 5.03 8.99
C ALA A 85 13.28 3.69 8.83
N TYR A 86 12.76 3.13 9.91
CA TYR A 86 11.96 1.92 9.86
C TYR A 86 10.65 2.12 9.08
N ALA A 87 9.94 3.23 9.30
CA ALA A 87 8.71 3.54 8.58
C ALA A 87 8.95 3.67 7.06
N GLN A 88 10.04 4.33 6.65
CA GLN A 88 10.43 4.44 5.25
C GLN A 88 10.78 3.07 4.63
N ALA A 89 11.33 2.15 5.42
CA ALA A 89 11.58 0.76 5.03
C ALA A 89 10.33 -0.13 5.07
N GLY A 90 9.16 0.38 5.45
CA GLY A 90 7.94 -0.39 5.64
C GLY A 90 7.93 -1.31 6.87
N ARG A 91 8.89 -1.13 7.79
CA ARG A 91 9.03 -1.90 9.03
C ARG A 91 8.18 -1.25 10.14
N TRP A 92 6.87 -1.40 10.05
CA TRP A 92 5.92 -0.65 10.88
C TRP A 92 5.98 -1.02 12.37
N ASP A 93 6.23 -2.30 12.71
CA ASP A 93 6.34 -2.72 14.10
C ASP A 93 7.59 -2.14 14.78
N GLU A 94 8.72 -2.12 14.08
CA GLU A 94 9.96 -1.54 14.59
C GLU A 94 9.85 -0.01 14.66
N ALA A 95 9.17 0.61 13.69
CA ALA A 95 8.88 2.05 13.74
C ALA A 95 8.02 2.38 14.96
N ALA A 96 6.95 1.61 15.20
CA ALA A 96 6.10 1.77 16.37
C ALA A 96 6.90 1.58 17.68
N GLY A 97 7.81 0.61 17.73
CA GLY A 97 8.70 0.40 18.88
C GLY A 97 9.59 1.59 19.17
N ALA A 98 10.18 2.21 18.14
CA ALA A 98 11.01 3.40 18.28
C ALA A 98 10.19 4.61 18.73
N PHE A 99 9.02 4.85 18.12
CA PHE A 99 8.13 5.95 18.50
C PHE A 99 7.48 5.76 19.88
N TRP A 100 7.24 4.51 20.29
CA TRP A 100 6.80 4.23 21.66
C TRP A 100 7.86 4.65 22.70
N ARG A 101 9.13 4.32 22.45
CA ARG A 101 10.25 4.77 23.30
C ARG A 101 10.35 6.29 23.32
N LEU A 102 10.18 6.93 22.16
CA LEU A 102 10.17 8.39 22.05
C LEU A 102 9.05 9.01 22.89
N ALA A 103 7.82 8.49 22.78
CA ALA A 103 6.68 8.98 23.55
C ALA A 103 6.85 8.76 25.06
N ALA A 104 7.48 7.66 25.47
CA ALA A 104 7.80 7.39 26.85
C ALA A 104 8.91 8.33 27.40
N ALA A 105 9.93 8.63 26.59
CA ALA A 105 11.01 9.55 26.97
C ALA A 105 10.56 11.01 27.04
N GLY A 106 9.64 11.44 26.17
CA GLY A 106 9.10 12.81 26.17
C GLY A 106 8.40 13.22 27.48
N GLY A 107 7.90 12.23 28.26
CA GLY A 107 7.41 12.46 29.62
C GLY A 107 8.50 12.71 30.67
N GLN A 108 9.78 12.52 30.31
CA GLN A 108 10.94 12.67 31.22
C GLN A 108 11.93 13.78 30.78
N GLY A 109 11.51 14.71 29.92
CA GLY A 109 12.33 15.85 29.55
C GLY A 109 13.27 15.66 28.36
N ALA A 110 12.93 14.78 27.41
CA ALA A 110 13.63 14.71 26.12
C ALA A 110 13.43 16.05 25.38
N GLU A 111 14.48 16.85 25.30
CA GLU A 111 14.47 18.11 24.56
C GLU A 111 14.19 17.84 23.07
N GLY A 112 13.26 18.58 22.49
CA GLY A 112 13.08 18.70 21.04
C GLY A 112 11.92 17.94 20.40
N VAL A 113 11.20 17.04 21.11
CA VAL A 113 9.99 16.39 20.55
C VAL A 113 8.83 16.46 21.51
N GLU A 114 7.73 17.09 21.08
CA GLU A 114 6.51 17.13 21.89
C GLU A 114 5.88 15.74 22.02
N VAL A 115 5.38 15.41 23.20
CA VAL A 115 4.68 14.15 23.49
C VAL A 115 3.51 13.92 22.52
N ALA A 116 2.86 14.99 22.08
CA ALA A 116 1.77 14.91 21.10
C ALA A 116 2.27 14.42 19.73
N GLU A 117 3.42 14.95 19.27
CA GLU A 117 4.04 14.52 18.02
C GLU A 117 4.50 13.06 18.09
N ALA A 118 5.17 12.66 19.17
CA ALA A 118 5.59 11.28 19.37
C ALA A 118 4.40 10.29 19.36
N ARG A 119 3.28 10.66 19.98
CA ARG A 119 2.04 9.88 19.93
C ARG A 119 1.44 9.81 18.52
N TRP A 120 1.48 10.93 17.81
CA TRP A 120 1.04 10.98 16.43
C TRP A 120 1.84 10.04 15.52
N LEU A 121 3.16 10.06 15.62
CA LEU A 121 4.08 9.19 14.90
C LEU A 121 3.83 7.71 15.26
N LEU A 122 3.72 7.40 16.55
CA LEU A 122 3.40 6.07 17.05
C LEU A 122 2.05 5.57 16.51
N GLY A 123 1.00 6.36 16.65
CA GLY A 123 -0.33 6.01 16.19
C GLY A 123 -0.38 5.80 14.68
N SER A 124 0.35 6.63 13.92
CA SER A 124 0.46 6.51 12.47
C SER A 124 1.20 5.24 12.05
N ALA A 125 2.28 4.86 12.74
CA ALA A 125 3.02 3.62 12.50
C ALA A 125 2.16 2.39 12.83
N LEU A 126 1.46 2.41 13.96
CA LEU A 126 0.51 1.35 14.35
C LEU A 126 -0.61 1.20 13.32
N TYR A 127 -1.16 2.31 12.83
CA TYR A 127 -2.19 2.29 11.79
C TYR A 127 -1.68 1.65 10.49
N ARG A 128 -0.48 2.02 10.05
CA ARG A 128 0.16 1.43 8.85
C ARG A 128 0.53 -0.04 9.04
N GLY A 129 0.85 -0.45 10.27
CA GLY A 129 1.09 -1.84 10.66
C GLY A 129 -0.21 -2.64 10.90
N GLU A 130 -1.37 -2.08 10.56
CA GLU A 130 -2.70 -2.70 10.70
C GLU A 130 -3.09 -3.02 12.17
N ARG A 131 -2.37 -2.47 13.15
CA ARG A 131 -2.66 -2.56 14.58
C ARG A 131 -3.69 -1.51 14.98
N TYR A 132 -4.87 -1.57 14.36
CA TYR A 132 -5.85 -0.48 14.39
C TYR A 132 -6.37 -0.15 15.81
N GLU A 133 -6.65 -1.15 16.63
CA GLU A 133 -7.13 -0.89 18.00
C GLU A 133 -6.09 -0.19 18.87
N GLU A 134 -4.82 -0.53 18.68
CA GLU A 134 -3.72 0.11 19.40
C GLU A 134 -3.49 1.53 18.89
N ALA A 135 -3.55 1.72 17.57
CA ALA A 135 -3.49 3.05 16.97
C ALA A 135 -4.59 3.96 17.54
N ALA A 136 -5.83 3.48 17.61
CA ALA A 136 -6.94 4.24 18.17
C ALA A 136 -6.71 4.61 19.65
N ARG A 137 -6.23 3.67 20.48
CA ARG A 137 -5.93 3.93 21.89
C ARG A 137 -4.87 5.00 22.11
N VAL A 138 -3.87 5.04 21.22
CA VAL A 138 -2.78 6.03 21.30
C VAL A 138 -3.24 7.41 20.81
N LEU A 139 -4.07 7.45 19.76
CA LEU A 139 -4.47 8.68 19.09
C LEU A 139 -5.67 9.36 19.73
N LEU A 140 -6.61 8.61 20.29
CA LEU A 140 -7.85 9.13 20.86
C LEU A 140 -7.70 9.45 22.35
N VAL A 141 -6.79 10.36 22.65
CA VAL A 141 -6.58 10.88 24.02
C VAL A 141 -7.23 12.24 24.18
N PRO A 142 -7.62 12.63 25.41
CA PRO A 142 -8.16 13.97 25.65
C PRO A 142 -7.19 15.07 25.18
N GLY A 143 -7.71 16.04 24.45
CA GLY A 143 -6.91 17.13 23.90
C GLY A 143 -6.07 16.78 22.68
N ALA A 144 -6.28 15.61 22.06
CA ALA A 144 -5.59 15.23 20.84
C ALA A 144 -5.94 16.19 19.67
N GLU A 145 -4.94 16.42 18.82
CA GLU A 145 -5.09 17.21 17.60
C GLU A 145 -6.18 16.63 16.67
N PRO A 146 -6.88 17.47 15.90
CA PRO A 146 -7.95 17.02 15.01
C PRO A 146 -7.52 15.92 14.02
N ALA A 147 -6.28 15.98 13.55
CA ALA A 147 -5.71 14.95 12.67
C ALA A 147 -5.54 13.59 13.39
N ALA A 148 -5.08 13.62 14.64
CA ALA A 148 -4.96 12.41 15.46
C ALA A 148 -6.34 11.79 15.75
N VAL A 149 -7.33 12.63 16.10
CA VAL A 149 -8.70 12.17 16.30
C VAL A 149 -9.28 11.57 15.01
N ALA A 150 -9.02 12.18 13.86
CA ALA A 150 -9.48 11.65 12.58
C ALA A 150 -8.85 10.29 12.27
N LEU A 151 -7.52 10.16 12.40
CA LEU A 151 -6.82 8.89 12.16
C LEU A 151 -7.22 7.81 13.16
N GLY A 152 -7.37 8.15 14.44
CA GLY A 152 -7.86 7.23 15.46
C GLY A 152 -9.29 6.73 15.17
N THR A 153 -10.14 7.60 14.64
CA THR A 153 -11.50 7.22 14.21
C THR A 153 -11.45 6.29 13.00
N LEU A 154 -10.59 6.59 11.98
CA LEU A 154 -10.38 5.68 10.85
C LEU A 154 -9.85 4.31 11.33
N ALA A 155 -8.98 4.30 12.33
CA ALA A 155 -8.49 3.07 12.95
C ALA A 155 -9.64 2.26 13.58
N LEU A 156 -10.54 2.90 14.32
CA LEU A 156 -11.75 2.23 14.88
C LEU A 156 -12.64 1.65 13.79
N LEU A 157 -12.86 2.39 12.70
CA LEU A 157 -13.63 1.90 11.55
C LEU A 157 -12.98 0.69 10.88
N ARG A 158 -11.64 0.70 10.72
CA ARG A 158 -10.87 -0.46 10.21
C ARG A 158 -10.96 -1.67 11.15
N ALA A 159 -10.99 -1.43 12.46
CA ALA A 159 -11.17 -2.47 13.49
C ALA A 159 -12.62 -2.97 13.61
N GLY A 160 -13.57 -2.40 12.86
CA GLY A 160 -14.99 -2.76 12.94
C GLY A 160 -15.72 -2.17 14.17
N LYS A 161 -15.10 -1.24 14.88
CA LYS A 161 -15.63 -0.62 16.11
C LYS A 161 -16.47 0.62 15.81
N SER A 162 -17.57 0.42 15.10
CA SER A 162 -18.43 1.51 14.60
C SER A 162 -19.03 2.40 15.70
N THR A 163 -19.40 1.82 16.85
CA THR A 163 -19.96 2.57 17.97
C THR A 163 -18.93 3.51 18.59
N GLU A 164 -17.72 3.04 18.80
CA GLU A 164 -16.62 3.85 19.32
C GLU A 164 -16.21 4.94 18.32
N ALA A 165 -16.18 4.61 17.02
CA ALA A 165 -15.94 5.58 15.95
C ALA A 165 -17.02 6.67 15.90
N GLN A 166 -18.30 6.30 16.11
CA GLN A 166 -19.41 7.24 16.19
C GLN A 166 -19.28 8.21 17.36
N ALA A 167 -18.76 7.74 18.49
CA ALA A 167 -18.51 8.60 19.64
C ALA A 167 -17.30 9.54 19.42
N ALA A 168 -16.27 9.09 18.73
CA ALA A 168 -15.05 9.87 18.45
C ALA A 168 -15.27 10.95 17.37
N ARG A 169 -15.80 10.56 16.21
CA ARG A 169 -16.08 11.45 15.07
C ARG A 169 -17.38 11.04 14.36
N PRO A 170 -18.53 11.57 14.78
CA PRO A 170 -19.84 11.23 14.22
C PRO A 170 -19.94 11.45 12.70
N ASP A 171 -19.31 12.51 12.19
CA ASP A 171 -19.27 12.84 10.78
C ASP A 171 -18.60 11.76 9.92
N LEU A 172 -17.42 11.27 10.36
CA LEU A 172 -16.68 10.20 9.66
C LEU A 172 -17.41 8.86 9.76
N ALA A 173 -17.92 8.53 10.95
CA ALA A 173 -18.64 7.27 11.16
C ALA A 173 -19.94 7.21 10.37
N THR A 174 -20.70 8.32 10.33
CA THR A 174 -21.92 8.41 9.52
C THR A 174 -21.61 8.32 8.03
N ALA A 175 -20.55 9.00 7.56
CA ALA A 175 -20.12 8.92 6.16
C ALA A 175 -19.71 7.48 5.77
N TYR A 176 -19.04 6.74 6.66
CA TYR A 176 -18.70 5.34 6.44
C TYR A 176 -19.93 4.43 6.44
N ALA A 177 -20.87 4.65 7.35
CA ALA A 177 -22.11 3.89 7.42
C ALA A 177 -23.01 4.12 6.18
N ALA A 178 -22.93 5.32 5.59
CA ALA A 178 -23.69 5.69 4.39
C ALA A 178 -23.06 5.18 3.09
N LEU A 179 -21.91 4.48 3.14
CA LEU A 179 -21.30 3.91 1.94
C LEU A 179 -22.29 2.97 1.23
N PRO A 180 -22.43 3.10 -0.08
CA PRO A 180 -23.25 2.17 -0.84
C PRO A 180 -22.67 0.77 -0.71
N ARG A 181 -23.55 -0.21 -0.57
CA ARG A 181 -23.14 -1.63 -0.44
C ARG A 181 -23.99 -2.51 -1.33
N LYS A 182 -23.34 -3.45 -2.00
CA LYS A 182 -24.01 -4.49 -2.77
C LYS A 182 -24.08 -5.78 -1.96
N HIS A 183 -25.26 -6.38 -1.89
CA HIS A 183 -25.44 -7.63 -1.17
C HIS A 183 -24.95 -8.82 -1.99
N PRO A 184 -23.96 -9.60 -1.53
CA PRO A 184 -23.45 -10.75 -2.27
C PRO A 184 -24.50 -11.82 -2.55
N ALA A 185 -25.41 -12.06 -1.58
CA ALA A 185 -26.53 -12.98 -1.76
C ALA A 185 -27.46 -12.56 -2.91
N THR A 186 -27.78 -11.28 -3.00
CA THR A 186 -28.59 -10.72 -4.11
C THR A 186 -27.90 -10.93 -5.45
N ALA A 187 -26.59 -10.67 -5.53
CA ALA A 187 -25.81 -10.92 -6.74
C ALA A 187 -25.84 -12.40 -7.16
N GLY A 188 -25.67 -13.30 -6.19
CA GLY A 188 -25.75 -14.76 -6.41
C GLY A 188 -27.13 -15.20 -6.87
N THR A 189 -28.19 -14.75 -6.19
CA THR A 189 -29.58 -15.08 -6.56
C THR A 189 -29.93 -14.58 -7.97
N LEU A 190 -29.57 -13.34 -8.30
CA LEU A 190 -29.77 -12.80 -9.65
C LEU A 190 -29.03 -13.61 -10.71
N ALA A 191 -27.80 -14.01 -10.43
CA ALA A 191 -27.02 -14.86 -11.35
C ALA A 191 -27.59 -16.28 -11.48
N ALA A 192 -28.21 -16.81 -10.41
CA ALA A 192 -28.89 -18.10 -10.41
C ALA A 192 -30.27 -18.07 -11.09
N VAL A 193 -30.91 -16.92 -11.24
CA VAL A 193 -32.17 -16.79 -12.00
C VAL A 193 -31.88 -16.50 -13.47
N LEU A 194 -30.94 -15.59 -13.72
CA LEU A 194 -30.56 -15.19 -15.08
C LEU A 194 -29.02 -15.03 -15.13
N PRO A 195 -28.33 -15.88 -15.93
CA PRO A 195 -26.88 -15.76 -16.11
C PRO A 195 -26.49 -14.36 -16.52
N GLY A 196 -25.50 -13.78 -15.84
CA GLY A 196 -25.05 -12.41 -16.07
C GLY A 196 -25.75 -11.35 -15.24
N ALA A 197 -27.00 -11.53 -14.78
CA ALA A 197 -27.74 -10.51 -14.03
C ALA A 197 -27.04 -10.12 -12.71
N GLY A 198 -26.43 -11.07 -12.03
CA GLY A 198 -25.64 -10.78 -10.81
C GLY A 198 -24.38 -9.95 -11.09
N HIS A 199 -23.73 -10.13 -12.24
CA HIS A 199 -22.60 -9.30 -12.67
C HIS A 199 -23.06 -7.90 -13.03
N LEU A 200 -24.19 -7.75 -13.70
CA LEU A 200 -24.79 -6.44 -14.00
C LEU A 200 -25.11 -5.69 -12.71
N TYR A 201 -25.72 -6.38 -11.73
CA TYR A 201 -25.94 -5.81 -10.39
C TYR A 201 -24.64 -5.35 -9.72
N ALA A 202 -23.52 -6.05 -9.96
CA ALA A 202 -22.20 -5.68 -9.42
C ALA A 202 -21.42 -4.66 -10.27
N ASP A 203 -22.08 -3.94 -11.21
CA ASP A 203 -21.49 -2.96 -12.15
C ASP A 203 -20.38 -3.56 -13.03
N ARG A 204 -20.58 -4.81 -13.49
CA ARG A 204 -19.67 -5.51 -14.39
C ARG A 204 -20.38 -5.93 -15.69
N PRO A 205 -20.78 -4.97 -16.57
CA PRO A 205 -21.57 -5.27 -17.75
C PRO A 205 -20.85 -6.18 -18.75
N ARG A 206 -19.51 -6.10 -18.87
CA ARG A 206 -18.75 -6.99 -19.75
C ARG A 206 -18.83 -8.45 -19.29
N ASP A 207 -18.65 -8.70 -18.00
CA ASP A 207 -18.75 -10.05 -17.42
C ASP A 207 -20.20 -10.56 -17.51
N ALA A 208 -21.18 -9.66 -17.33
CA ALA A 208 -22.59 -9.98 -17.50
C ALA A 208 -22.90 -10.47 -18.91
N THR A 209 -22.40 -9.77 -19.93
CA THR A 209 -22.61 -10.13 -21.34
C THR A 209 -21.95 -11.47 -21.66
N VAL A 210 -20.70 -11.67 -21.22
CA VAL A 210 -19.97 -12.94 -21.44
C VAL A 210 -20.70 -14.10 -20.76
N SER A 211 -21.08 -13.92 -19.48
CA SER A 211 -21.82 -14.95 -18.74
C SER A 211 -23.15 -15.31 -19.43
N PHE A 212 -23.91 -14.30 -19.86
CA PHE A 212 -25.18 -14.51 -20.54
C PHE A 212 -25.00 -15.28 -21.85
N LEU A 213 -24.10 -14.82 -22.73
CA LEU A 213 -23.90 -15.43 -24.06
C LEU A 213 -23.39 -16.86 -23.97
N LEU A 214 -22.45 -17.14 -23.05
CA LEU A 214 -21.91 -18.48 -22.87
C LEU A 214 -22.97 -19.44 -22.35
N ASN A 215 -23.69 -19.08 -21.28
CA ASN A 215 -24.77 -19.94 -20.77
C ASN A 215 -25.87 -20.13 -21.82
N ALA A 216 -26.27 -19.09 -22.57
CA ALA A 216 -27.24 -19.21 -23.65
C ALA A 216 -26.77 -20.18 -24.75
N ALA A 217 -25.49 -20.14 -25.13
CA ALA A 217 -24.91 -21.02 -26.13
C ALA A 217 -24.90 -22.50 -25.68
N PHE A 218 -24.50 -22.76 -24.41
CA PHE A 218 -24.52 -24.13 -23.88
C PHE A 218 -25.93 -24.65 -23.68
N LEU A 219 -26.86 -23.87 -23.18
CA LEU A 219 -28.27 -24.25 -23.04
C LEU A 219 -28.88 -24.54 -24.41
N TRP A 220 -28.64 -23.66 -25.39
CA TRP A 220 -29.11 -23.88 -26.76
C TRP A 220 -28.50 -25.15 -27.39
N GLY A 221 -27.17 -25.33 -27.26
CA GLY A 221 -26.47 -26.53 -27.76
C GLY A 221 -26.99 -27.82 -27.13
N THR A 222 -27.22 -27.81 -25.81
CA THR A 222 -27.79 -28.93 -25.08
C THR A 222 -29.22 -29.25 -25.58
N TYR A 223 -30.06 -28.20 -25.71
CA TYR A 223 -31.41 -28.35 -26.25
C TYR A 223 -31.40 -28.95 -27.65
N GLU A 224 -30.56 -28.46 -28.57
CA GLU A 224 -30.46 -28.93 -29.93
C GLU A 224 -29.92 -30.36 -30.00
N ALA A 225 -28.95 -30.74 -29.14
CA ALA A 225 -28.46 -32.11 -29.06
C ALA A 225 -29.54 -33.08 -28.57
N VAL A 226 -30.35 -32.69 -27.57
CA VAL A 226 -31.52 -33.47 -27.11
C VAL A 226 -32.54 -33.63 -28.25
N ARG A 227 -32.87 -32.55 -28.96
CA ARG A 227 -33.83 -32.55 -30.06
C ARG A 227 -33.42 -33.47 -31.23
N ARG A 228 -32.09 -33.62 -31.41
CA ARG A 228 -31.51 -34.51 -32.44
C ARG A 228 -31.18 -35.91 -31.91
N GLU A 229 -31.62 -36.26 -30.73
CA GLU A 229 -31.38 -37.55 -30.08
C GLU A 229 -29.87 -37.87 -29.85
N GLN A 230 -29.01 -36.86 -29.84
CA GLN A 230 -27.57 -36.99 -29.60
C GLN A 230 -27.27 -37.00 -28.11
N TRP A 231 -27.71 -38.03 -27.40
CA TRP A 231 -27.70 -38.08 -25.92
C TRP A 231 -26.31 -37.96 -25.30
N ALA A 232 -25.28 -38.55 -25.93
CA ALA A 232 -23.91 -38.42 -25.44
C ALA A 232 -23.41 -36.96 -25.49
N LEU A 233 -23.71 -36.27 -26.60
CA LEU A 233 -23.36 -34.84 -26.74
C LEU A 233 -24.16 -33.96 -25.75
N ALA A 234 -25.46 -34.23 -25.61
CA ALA A 234 -26.31 -33.53 -24.65
C ALA A 234 -25.81 -33.68 -23.22
N GLY A 235 -25.37 -34.88 -22.83
CA GLY A 235 -24.80 -35.14 -21.51
C GLY A 235 -23.50 -34.36 -21.27
N VAL A 236 -22.60 -34.34 -22.23
CA VAL A 236 -21.35 -33.59 -22.14
C VAL A 236 -21.61 -32.08 -22.02
N LEU A 237 -22.45 -31.52 -22.92
CA LEU A 237 -22.78 -30.10 -22.90
C LEU A 237 -23.50 -29.71 -21.60
N GLY A 238 -24.45 -30.52 -21.12
CA GLY A 238 -25.15 -30.27 -19.87
C GLY A 238 -24.23 -30.32 -18.64
N LEU A 239 -23.25 -31.22 -18.63
CA LEU A 239 -22.24 -31.26 -17.56
C LEU A 239 -21.36 -30.02 -17.57
N PHE A 240 -20.90 -29.57 -18.73
CA PHE A 240 -20.15 -28.31 -18.84
C PHE A 240 -20.99 -27.11 -18.42
N GLU A 241 -22.26 -27.05 -18.85
CA GLU A 241 -23.17 -25.97 -18.45
C GLU A 241 -23.39 -25.96 -16.96
N LEU A 242 -23.58 -27.08 -16.28
CA LEU A 242 -23.73 -27.15 -14.83
C LEU A 242 -22.52 -26.57 -14.10
N GLY A 243 -21.31 -26.93 -14.54
CA GLY A 243 -20.07 -26.39 -13.98
C GLY A 243 -19.92 -24.89 -14.24
N TRP A 244 -20.20 -24.46 -15.46
CA TRP A 244 -20.11 -23.07 -15.86
C TRP A 244 -21.15 -22.18 -15.16
N TYR A 245 -22.38 -22.68 -15.06
CA TYR A 245 -23.48 -22.02 -14.37
C TYR A 245 -23.18 -21.81 -12.89
N SER A 246 -22.68 -22.83 -12.22
CA SER A 246 -22.24 -22.74 -10.83
C SER A 246 -21.14 -21.71 -10.65
N GLY A 247 -20.15 -21.71 -11.55
CA GLY A 247 -19.06 -20.73 -11.60
C GLY A 247 -19.56 -19.30 -11.80
N ASN A 248 -20.58 -19.10 -12.64
CA ASN A 248 -21.21 -17.80 -12.86
C ASN A 248 -21.84 -17.23 -11.57
N VAL A 249 -22.55 -18.07 -10.80
CA VAL A 249 -23.14 -17.66 -9.51
C VAL A 249 -22.05 -17.23 -8.51
N VAL A 250 -21.02 -18.07 -8.33
CA VAL A 250 -19.89 -17.76 -7.43
C VAL A 250 -19.15 -16.50 -7.88
N SER A 251 -18.95 -16.34 -9.19
CA SER A 251 -18.30 -15.17 -9.77
C SER A 251 -19.08 -13.88 -9.49
N ALA A 252 -20.41 -13.92 -9.59
CA ALA A 252 -21.30 -12.78 -9.30
C ALA A 252 -21.25 -12.38 -7.80
N VAL A 253 -21.25 -13.37 -6.90
CA VAL A 253 -21.06 -13.14 -5.45
C VAL A 253 -19.72 -12.44 -5.19
N ASN A 254 -18.64 -12.95 -5.78
CA ASN A 254 -17.31 -12.38 -5.65
C ASN A 254 -17.21 -10.97 -6.27
N ALA A 255 -17.96 -10.69 -7.35
CA ALA A 255 -18.02 -9.37 -7.94
C ALA A 255 -18.63 -8.33 -6.97
N ALA A 256 -19.70 -8.68 -6.26
CA ALA A 256 -20.29 -7.83 -5.23
C ALA A 256 -19.33 -7.58 -4.06
N HIS A 257 -18.61 -8.59 -3.60
CA HIS A 257 -17.57 -8.42 -2.57
C HIS A 257 -16.43 -7.50 -3.05
N LYS A 258 -15.96 -7.67 -4.29
CA LYS A 258 -14.92 -6.80 -4.86
C LYS A 258 -15.38 -5.36 -5.00
N TRP A 259 -16.64 -5.16 -5.36
CA TRP A 259 -17.24 -3.84 -5.44
C TRP A 259 -17.25 -3.14 -4.07
N ASN A 260 -17.75 -3.82 -3.03
CA ASN A 260 -17.78 -3.29 -1.66
C ASN A 260 -16.37 -2.94 -1.16
N ARG A 261 -15.39 -3.83 -1.36
CA ARG A 261 -13.99 -3.56 -0.97
C ARG A 261 -13.40 -2.35 -1.73
N ARG A 262 -13.81 -2.12 -2.97
CA ARG A 262 -13.35 -0.96 -3.75
C ARG A 262 -13.90 0.34 -3.17
N GLU A 263 -15.20 0.40 -2.88
CA GLU A 263 -15.85 1.56 -2.28
C GLU A 263 -15.27 1.90 -0.90
N GLU A 264 -15.12 0.87 -0.07
CA GLU A 264 -14.49 1.00 1.24
C GLU A 264 -13.03 1.47 1.14
N GLY A 265 -12.26 0.87 0.23
CA GLY A 265 -10.88 1.28 -0.02
C GLY A 265 -10.75 2.71 -0.55
N GLN A 266 -11.69 3.20 -1.36
CA GLN A 266 -11.73 4.61 -1.80
C GLN A 266 -12.04 5.55 -0.63
N PHE A 267 -13.00 5.18 0.22
CA PHE A 267 -13.33 5.95 1.41
C PHE A 267 -12.11 6.16 2.30
N PHE A 268 -11.38 5.08 2.62
CA PHE A 268 -10.20 5.20 3.47
C PHE A 268 -9.08 5.99 2.79
N ARG A 269 -8.72 5.68 1.54
CA ARG A 269 -7.65 6.41 0.83
C ARG A 269 -7.88 7.91 0.80
N SER A 270 -9.08 8.36 0.44
CA SER A 270 -9.38 9.79 0.35
C SER A 270 -9.25 10.55 1.68
N ARG A 271 -9.35 9.85 2.79
CA ARG A 271 -9.25 10.43 4.14
C ARG A 271 -7.87 10.25 4.75
N GLU A 272 -7.23 9.15 4.45
CA GLU A 272 -5.84 8.87 4.84
C GLU A 272 -4.84 9.85 4.20
N GLU A 273 -5.04 10.24 2.94
CA GLU A 273 -4.17 11.17 2.21
C GLU A 273 -4.02 12.53 2.89
N GLY A 274 -5.06 13.00 3.60
CA GLY A 274 -5.04 14.27 4.32
C GLY A 274 -4.55 14.18 5.75
N VAL A 275 -4.34 12.98 6.30
CA VAL A 275 -4.12 12.78 7.74
C VAL A 275 -2.84 12.01 8.03
N LEU A 276 -2.43 11.07 7.17
CA LEU A 276 -1.24 10.27 7.41
C LEU A 276 0.03 11.02 7.03
N PRO A 277 1.11 10.88 7.84
CA PRO A 277 2.40 11.44 7.47
C PRO A 277 2.94 10.76 6.20
N ARG A 278 3.61 11.53 5.37
CA ARG A 278 4.31 11.03 4.20
C ARG A 278 5.67 10.47 4.61
N TRP A 279 5.78 9.16 4.76
CA TRP A 279 6.99 8.47 5.17
C TRP A 279 8.04 8.31 4.05
N GLY A 280 7.67 8.57 2.80
CA GLY A 280 8.51 8.39 1.63
C GLY A 280 8.95 9.70 1.01
N LEU A 281 10.25 9.81 0.78
CA LEU A 281 10.91 10.63 -0.21
C LEU A 281 10.60 12.14 -0.22
N LEU A 282 11.28 12.89 0.61
CA LEU A 282 11.82 14.17 0.18
C LEU A 282 13.08 13.89 -0.65
N LEU A 283 12.92 13.45 -1.87
CA LEU A 283 14.01 13.19 -2.80
C LEU A 283 14.13 14.35 -3.77
N GLY A 284 15.14 15.13 -3.58
CA GLY A 284 15.80 15.93 -4.59
C GLY A 284 17.19 16.25 -4.11
N PRO A 285 18.24 16.10 -4.92
CA PRO A 285 19.53 16.64 -4.59
C PRO A 285 19.38 18.17 -4.54
N GLY A 286 19.28 18.72 -3.33
CA GLY A 286 19.13 20.16 -3.11
C GLY A 286 18.10 20.60 -2.06
N ALA A 287 17.31 19.69 -1.49
CA ALA A 287 16.40 20.03 -0.41
C ALA A 287 17.12 19.98 0.95
N ALA A 288 18.01 20.95 1.19
CA ALA A 288 18.35 21.35 2.52
C ALA A 288 17.14 22.09 3.11
N GLY A 289 16.44 21.47 4.02
CA GLY A 289 15.24 22.01 4.67
C GLY A 289 14.06 21.07 4.50
N ALA A 290 14.03 19.97 5.27
CA ALA A 290 12.82 19.23 5.50
C ALA A 290 11.90 20.08 6.41
N ALA A 291 11.24 21.07 5.83
CA ALA A 291 10.04 21.59 6.40
C ALA A 291 9.01 20.46 6.28
N LEU A 292 8.58 19.91 7.41
CA LEU A 292 7.31 19.21 7.51
C LEU A 292 6.26 20.18 6.98
N ALA A 293 5.93 20.08 5.72
CA ALA A 293 4.77 20.76 5.18
C ALA A 293 3.55 20.04 5.76
N TRP A 294 3.12 20.48 6.91
CA TRP A 294 1.77 20.25 7.39
C TRP A 294 0.87 21.03 6.43
N GLY A 295 0.40 20.33 5.41
CA GLY A 295 -0.68 20.86 4.58
C GLY A 295 -1.97 20.66 5.36
N TRP A 296 -2.43 21.77 5.96
CA TRP A 296 -3.78 21.93 6.48
C TRP A 296 -4.77 22.03 5.35
#